data_5bbb2ef594c1a750dc416a5d31669233
#
_entry.id   5bbb2ef594c1a750dc416a5d31669233
#
_cell.length_a   1.000
_cell.length_b   1.000
_cell.length_c   1.000
_cell.angle_alpha   90.00
_cell.angle_beta   90.00
_cell.angle_gamma   90.00
#
_symmetry.space_group_name_H-M   'P 1'
#
loop_
_entity.id
_entity.type
_entity.pdbx_description
1 polymer ?
#
loop_
_entity_poly.entity_id
_entity_poly.type
_entity_poly.pdbx_seq_one_letter_code
_entity_poly.pdbx_strand_id
1 'polypeptide(L)'
;MTNSFGDQLANPVGPAAGPQTQLSNNILVAYLAGARFMELKTVQKMDGEEIRHAVAKPCIQAEDEGYNCEWSTELTVPEAFDEYVRAYFALAVFAKELGLGTIEDVAYNMSVGYDLEAMRTLAAPTLW
;
A
#
# COMPACT_ATOMS: atom_id res chain seq x y z
N MET A 1 3.75 21.29 1.18
CA MET A 1 2.65 21.60 2.12
C MET A 1 2.76 20.70 3.32
N THR A 2 2.10 21.02 4.43
CA THR A 2 2.16 20.21 5.66
C THR A 2 0.79 19.59 5.90
N ASN A 3 0.74 18.28 6.13
CA ASN A 3 -0.50 17.60 6.49
C ASN A 3 -0.83 17.78 7.99
N SER A 4 -1.94 17.22 8.44
CA SER A 4 -2.40 17.33 9.83
C SER A 4 -1.47 16.65 10.85
N PHE A 5 -0.58 15.78 10.40
CA PHE A 5 0.37 15.05 11.22
C PHE A 5 1.76 15.69 11.23
N GLY A 6 1.96 16.76 10.47
CA GLY A 6 3.22 17.48 10.40
C GLY A 6 4.16 17.08 9.27
N ASP A 7 3.78 16.09 8.45
CA ASP A 7 4.60 15.66 7.33
C ASP A 7 4.64 16.73 6.23
N GLN A 8 5.80 16.91 5.64
CA GLN A 8 5.98 17.76 4.47
C GLN A 8 5.66 16.96 3.22
N LEU A 9 4.77 17.48 2.38
CA LEU A 9 4.37 16.85 1.13
C LEU A 9 4.60 17.82 -0.02
N ALA A 10 5.07 17.31 -1.15
CA ALA A 10 5.16 18.10 -2.37
C ALA A 10 3.75 18.46 -2.89
N ASN A 11 2.80 17.54 -2.79
CA ASN A 11 1.38 17.78 -3.05
C ASN A 11 0.49 16.77 -2.27
N PRO A 12 -0.82 17.03 -2.12
CA PRO A 12 -1.72 16.17 -1.37
C PRO A 12 -2.39 15.06 -2.23
N VAL A 13 -1.96 14.87 -3.45
CA VAL A 13 -2.60 13.94 -4.39
C VAL A 13 -1.99 12.56 -4.24
N GLY A 14 -2.84 11.55 -4.22
CA GLY A 14 -2.42 10.16 -4.18
C GLY A 14 -3.58 9.19 -4.38
N PRO A 15 -3.28 7.92 -4.61
CA PRO A 15 -4.28 6.89 -4.74
C PRO A 15 -4.96 6.61 -3.39
N ALA A 16 -6.26 6.32 -3.44
CA ALA A 16 -6.98 5.78 -2.29
C ALA A 16 -6.56 4.34 -2.00
N ALA A 17 -6.74 3.91 -0.75
CA ALA A 17 -6.44 2.55 -0.33
C ALA A 17 -7.29 1.52 -1.11
N GLY A 18 -6.61 0.57 -1.71
CA GLY A 18 -7.23 -0.48 -2.49
C GLY A 18 -6.19 -1.50 -2.98
N PRO A 19 -6.59 -2.56 -3.69
CA PRO A 19 -5.65 -3.54 -4.24
C PRO A 19 -4.52 -2.91 -5.06
N GLN A 20 -4.81 -1.83 -5.77
CA GLN A 20 -3.83 -1.09 -6.56
C GLN A 20 -2.72 -0.43 -5.73
N THR A 21 -2.91 -0.21 -4.44
CA THR A 21 -1.89 0.34 -3.55
C THR A 21 -1.22 -0.72 -2.67
N GLN A 22 -1.41 -1.99 -2.98
CA GLN A 22 -0.74 -3.09 -2.29
C GLN A 22 0.52 -3.56 -3.00
N LEU A 23 0.61 -3.38 -4.31
CA LEU A 23 1.76 -3.84 -5.09
C LEU A 23 2.74 -2.70 -5.37
N SER A 24 4.02 -3.00 -5.24
CA SER A 24 5.11 -2.03 -5.38
C SER A 24 5.15 -1.38 -6.76
N ASN A 25 4.91 -2.12 -7.82
CA ASN A 25 4.85 -1.59 -9.18
C ASN A 25 3.75 -0.54 -9.35
N ASN A 26 2.59 -0.75 -8.78
CA ASN A 26 1.47 0.18 -8.86
C ASN A 26 1.72 1.46 -8.06
N ILE A 27 2.33 1.33 -6.88
CA ILE A 27 2.75 2.47 -6.07
C ILE A 27 3.78 3.31 -6.84
N LEU A 28 4.74 2.67 -7.51
CA LEU A 28 5.70 3.34 -8.38
C LEU A 28 5.03 4.09 -9.53
N VAL A 29 4.08 3.46 -10.21
CA VAL A 29 3.33 4.11 -11.30
C VAL A 29 2.57 5.33 -10.78
N ALA A 30 1.91 5.21 -9.63
CA ALA A 30 1.22 6.34 -9.02
C ALA A 30 2.18 7.50 -8.70
N TYR A 31 3.36 7.20 -8.15
CA TYR A 31 4.40 8.19 -7.89
C TYR A 31 4.88 8.89 -9.17
N LEU A 32 5.17 8.14 -10.22
CA LEU A 32 5.59 8.67 -11.51
C LEU A 32 4.50 9.51 -12.18
N ALA A 33 3.23 9.20 -11.94
CA ALA A 33 2.08 9.99 -12.35
C ALA A 33 1.88 11.28 -11.50
N GLY A 34 2.70 11.49 -10.46
CA GLY A 34 2.71 12.70 -9.65
C GLY A 34 2.15 12.55 -8.24
N ALA A 35 1.72 11.37 -7.82
CA ALA A 35 1.26 11.14 -6.45
C ALA A 35 2.39 11.36 -5.42
N ARG A 36 2.03 11.98 -4.29
CA ARG A 36 2.94 12.19 -3.15
C ARG A 36 2.34 11.80 -1.81
N PHE A 37 1.10 11.31 -1.83
CA PHE A 37 0.42 10.75 -0.68
C PHE A 37 -0.10 9.36 -1.06
N MET A 38 0.45 8.31 -0.46
CA MET A 38 0.08 6.93 -0.75
C MET A 38 -0.76 6.38 0.39
N GLU A 39 -2.04 6.21 0.14
CA GLU A 39 -2.91 5.47 1.05
C GLU A 39 -2.78 3.99 0.73
N LEU A 40 -2.04 3.27 1.57
CA LEU A 40 -1.74 1.86 1.34
C LEU A 40 -2.96 0.98 1.64
N LYS A 41 -3.09 -0.11 0.92
CA LYS A 41 -4.16 -1.08 1.13
C LYS A 41 -4.15 -1.57 2.58
N THR A 42 -5.30 -1.51 3.23
CA THR A 42 -5.49 -2.15 4.53
C THR A 42 -5.26 -3.65 4.40
N VAL A 43 -4.36 -4.19 5.20
CA VAL A 43 -3.98 -5.60 5.13
C VAL A 43 -4.86 -6.41 6.07
N GLN A 44 -5.26 -7.58 5.63
CA GLN A 44 -6.03 -8.56 6.38
C GLN A 44 -5.16 -9.79 6.70
N LYS A 45 -5.60 -10.60 7.66
CA LYS A 45 -4.85 -11.80 8.05
C LYS A 45 -5.12 -13.03 7.16
N MET A 46 -6.19 -13.01 6.37
CA MET A 46 -6.55 -14.11 5.48
C MET A 46 -5.60 -14.20 4.31
N ASP A 47 -5.27 -15.41 3.88
CA ASP A 47 -4.56 -15.63 2.64
C ASP A 47 -5.48 -15.60 1.43
N GLY A 48 -4.91 -15.71 0.22
CA GLY A 48 -5.68 -15.61 -1.02
C GLY A 48 -6.71 -16.72 -1.19
N GLU A 49 -6.45 -17.92 -0.69
CA GLU A 49 -7.38 -19.04 -0.77
C GLU A 49 -8.57 -18.84 0.17
N GLU A 50 -8.32 -18.40 1.40
CA GLU A 50 -9.35 -18.04 2.37
C GLU A 50 -10.23 -16.91 1.85
N ILE A 51 -9.63 -15.88 1.26
CA ILE A 51 -10.36 -14.75 0.65
C ILE A 51 -11.24 -15.25 -0.51
N ARG A 52 -10.69 -16.09 -1.38
CA ARG A 52 -11.42 -16.63 -2.53
C ARG A 52 -12.68 -17.39 -2.13
N HIS A 53 -12.67 -18.06 -0.97
CA HIS A 53 -13.83 -18.74 -0.42
C HIS A 53 -14.78 -17.83 0.35
N ALA A 54 -14.26 -16.80 0.98
CA ALA A 54 -15.02 -15.93 1.89
C ALA A 54 -15.76 -14.79 1.17
N VAL A 55 -15.26 -14.35 0.02
CA VAL A 55 -15.82 -13.19 -0.68
C VAL A 55 -16.53 -13.58 -1.97
N ALA A 56 -17.62 -12.87 -2.23
CA ALA A 56 -18.28 -12.95 -3.53
C ALA A 56 -17.37 -12.36 -4.61
N LYS A 57 -17.40 -12.95 -5.77
CA LYS A 57 -16.62 -12.42 -6.91
C LYS A 57 -17.00 -10.98 -7.25
N PRO A 58 -16.05 -10.24 -7.81
CA PRO A 58 -14.74 -10.68 -8.25
C PRO A 58 -13.68 -10.54 -7.15
N CYS A 59 -12.88 -11.56 -6.98
CA CYS A 59 -11.62 -11.56 -6.26
C CYS A 59 -10.48 -11.56 -7.28
N ILE A 60 -9.49 -10.70 -7.10
CA ILE A 60 -8.42 -10.52 -8.08
C ILE A 60 -7.16 -11.26 -7.63
N GLN A 61 -6.59 -12.01 -8.56
CA GLN A 61 -5.26 -12.55 -8.37
C GLN A 61 -4.23 -11.45 -8.61
N ALA A 62 -3.34 -11.25 -7.66
CA ALA A 62 -2.36 -10.17 -7.69
C ALA A 62 -1.06 -10.56 -8.41
N GLU A 63 -0.95 -11.78 -8.92
CA GLU A 63 0.27 -12.31 -9.51
C GLU A 63 0.73 -11.55 -10.76
N ASP A 64 -0.20 -11.08 -11.56
CA ASP A 64 0.10 -10.44 -12.84
C ASP A 64 -0.10 -8.92 -12.81
N GLU A 65 -1.25 -8.44 -12.37
CA GLU A 65 -1.64 -7.04 -12.56
C GLU A 65 -2.51 -6.51 -11.40
N GLY A 66 -1.89 -6.09 -10.32
CA GLY A 66 -2.60 -5.67 -9.12
C GLY A 66 -3.37 -4.34 -9.17
N TYR A 67 -3.42 -3.66 -10.30
CA TYR A 67 -4.21 -2.43 -10.41
C TYR A 67 -5.67 -2.66 -10.79
N ASN A 68 -6.01 -3.87 -11.11
CA ASN A 68 -7.37 -4.18 -11.49
C ASN A 68 -8.25 -4.40 -10.25
N CYS A 69 -8.84 -3.48 -9.87
CA CYS A 69 -9.37 -2.96 -8.64
C CYS A 69 -10.60 -3.67 -8.09
N GLU A 70 -10.44 -4.76 -7.47
CA GLU A 70 -11.41 -5.22 -6.51
C GLU A 70 -10.95 -4.89 -5.08
N TRP A 71 -11.82 -5.06 -4.13
CA TRP A 71 -11.54 -4.67 -2.74
C TRP A 71 -10.62 -5.62 -1.98
N SER A 72 -10.26 -6.77 -2.55
CA SER A 72 -9.37 -7.77 -1.96
C SER A 72 -8.23 -8.14 -2.87
N THR A 73 -7.09 -8.48 -2.26
CA THR A 73 -5.93 -9.10 -2.91
C THR A 73 -5.61 -10.42 -2.22
N GLU A 74 -4.72 -11.20 -2.81
CA GLU A 74 -4.33 -12.52 -2.33
C GLU A 74 -3.05 -12.51 -1.50
N LEU A 75 -2.48 -11.34 -1.23
CA LEU A 75 -1.26 -11.23 -0.44
C LEU A 75 -1.55 -11.40 1.05
N THR A 76 -0.73 -12.20 1.69
CA THR A 76 -0.65 -12.27 3.15
C THR A 76 -0.04 -10.98 3.73
N VAL A 77 -0.16 -10.79 5.04
CA VAL A 77 0.43 -9.62 5.73
C VAL A 77 1.93 -9.47 5.47
N PRO A 78 2.77 -10.52 5.59
CA PRO A 78 4.19 -10.40 5.29
C PRO A 78 4.47 -10.03 3.82
N GLU A 79 3.76 -10.63 2.87
CA GLU A 79 3.92 -10.33 1.44
C GLU A 79 3.55 -8.88 1.12
N ALA A 80 2.44 -8.38 1.68
CA ALA A 80 2.05 -7.00 1.51
C ALA A 80 3.09 -6.04 2.11
N PHE A 81 3.63 -6.36 3.27
CA PHE A 81 4.69 -5.57 3.89
C PHE A 81 5.95 -5.52 3.01
N ASP A 82 6.36 -6.66 2.46
CA ASP A 82 7.48 -6.72 1.52
C ASP A 82 7.25 -5.83 0.29
N GLU A 83 6.04 -5.81 -0.25
CA GLU A 83 5.68 -4.92 -1.36
C GLU A 83 5.80 -3.43 -0.96
N TYR A 84 5.35 -3.06 0.23
CA TYR A 84 5.46 -1.67 0.70
C TYR A 84 6.92 -1.24 0.89
N VAL A 85 7.74 -2.11 1.47
CA VAL A 85 9.17 -1.86 1.65
C VAL A 85 9.89 -1.74 0.30
N ARG A 86 9.60 -2.64 -0.64
CA ARG A 86 10.15 -2.56 -2.02
C ARG A 86 9.77 -1.24 -2.68
N ALA A 87 8.48 -0.86 -2.60
CA ALA A 87 8.01 0.40 -3.15
C ALA A 87 8.76 1.60 -2.55
N TYR A 88 8.89 1.64 -1.22
CA TYR A 88 9.56 2.74 -0.53
C TYR A 88 11.01 2.93 -1.01
N PHE A 89 11.78 1.84 -1.05
CA PHE A 89 13.16 1.91 -1.56
C PHE A 89 13.24 2.29 -3.04
N ALA A 90 12.36 1.73 -3.86
CA ALA A 90 12.31 2.09 -5.27
C ALA A 90 11.95 3.56 -5.46
N LEU A 91 10.98 4.10 -4.72
CA LEU A 91 10.63 5.52 -4.76
C LEU A 91 11.82 6.41 -4.38
N ALA A 92 12.59 6.04 -3.36
CA ALA A 92 13.79 6.79 -2.98
C ALA A 92 14.81 6.86 -4.12
N VAL A 93 15.01 5.75 -4.84
CA VAL A 93 15.89 5.71 -6.02
C VAL A 93 15.31 6.57 -7.15
N PHE A 94 14.04 6.40 -7.50
CA PHE A 94 13.42 7.17 -8.59
C PHE A 94 13.36 8.67 -8.29
N ALA A 95 13.05 9.05 -7.05
CA ALA A 95 13.05 10.45 -6.63
C ALA A 95 14.40 11.09 -6.92
N LYS A 96 15.49 10.43 -6.55
CA LYS A 96 16.85 10.90 -6.74
C LYS A 96 17.26 10.88 -8.20
N GLU A 97 17.15 9.74 -8.88
CA GLU A 97 17.69 9.56 -10.23
C GLU A 97 16.92 10.35 -11.30
N LEU A 98 15.63 10.58 -11.09
CA LEU A 98 14.80 11.35 -12.01
C LEU A 98 14.62 12.82 -11.60
N GLY A 99 15.20 13.25 -10.48
CA GLY A 99 15.08 14.63 -10.00
C GLY A 99 13.64 15.00 -9.58
N LEU A 100 12.87 14.05 -9.05
CA LEU A 100 11.45 14.22 -8.70
C LEU A 100 11.23 14.65 -7.24
N GLY A 101 12.27 15.11 -6.57
CA GLY A 101 12.25 15.45 -5.15
C GLY A 101 12.99 14.43 -4.29
N THR A 102 12.55 14.27 -3.06
CA THR A 102 13.10 13.31 -2.09
C THR A 102 12.02 12.36 -1.60
N ILE A 103 12.39 11.25 -1.01
CA ILE A 103 11.42 10.33 -0.40
C ILE A 103 10.68 10.99 0.77
N GLU A 104 11.29 11.97 1.40
CA GLU A 104 10.71 12.75 2.51
C GLU A 104 9.53 13.63 2.07
N ASP A 105 9.39 13.86 0.77
CA ASP A 105 8.27 14.58 0.17
C ASP A 105 7.03 13.68 -0.06
N VAL A 106 7.13 12.39 0.27
CA VAL A 106 6.08 11.39 0.05
C VAL A 106 5.61 10.86 1.40
N ALA A 107 4.31 10.89 1.64
CA ALA A 107 3.71 10.22 2.78
C ALA A 107 3.20 8.83 2.41
N TYR A 108 3.49 7.89 3.28
CA TYR A 108 2.89 6.56 3.33
C TYR A 108 1.91 6.51 4.49
N ASN A 109 0.64 6.37 4.19
CA ASN A 109 -0.37 6.20 5.23
C ASN A 109 -0.91 4.78 5.16
N MET A 110 -0.82 4.07 6.27
CA MET A 110 -1.29 2.69 6.38
C MET A 110 -2.34 2.58 7.47
N SER A 111 -3.46 1.98 7.11
CA SER A 111 -4.53 1.67 8.05
C SER A 111 -4.50 0.20 8.40
N VAL A 112 -4.73 -0.11 9.67
CA VAL A 112 -4.92 -1.46 10.19
C VAL A 112 -6.38 -1.60 10.59
N GLY A 113 -7.04 -2.62 10.11
CA GLY A 113 -8.44 -2.82 10.45
C GLY A 113 -9.01 -4.10 9.87
N TYR A 114 -10.13 -4.47 10.26
CA TYR A 114 -11.21 -5.34 9.87
C TYR A 114 -12.03 -5.73 11.10
N ASP A 115 -11.60 -6.75 11.85
CA ASP A 115 -12.21 -7.14 13.09
C ASP A 115 -11.24 -6.93 14.28
N LEU A 116 -11.78 -7.02 15.49
CA LEU A 116 -11.00 -6.80 16.70
C LEU A 116 -9.88 -7.84 16.88
N GLU A 117 -10.07 -9.05 16.42
CA GLU A 117 -9.08 -10.12 16.52
C GLU A 117 -7.93 -9.89 15.55
N ALA A 118 -8.23 -9.51 14.30
CA ALA A 118 -7.22 -9.14 13.33
C ALA A 118 -6.39 -7.94 13.80
N MET A 119 -7.03 -6.92 14.36
CA MET A 119 -6.34 -5.76 14.93
C MET A 119 -5.39 -6.14 16.07
N ARG A 120 -5.80 -7.02 16.97
CA ARG A 120 -4.94 -7.50 18.06
C ARG A 120 -3.73 -8.28 17.57
N THR A 121 -3.91 -9.06 16.52
CA THR A 121 -2.84 -9.86 15.90
C THR A 121 -1.84 -8.96 15.16
N LEU A 122 -2.32 -7.97 14.42
CA LEU A 122 -1.49 -7.04 13.65
C LEU A 122 -0.79 -6.01 14.53
N ALA A 123 -1.38 -5.66 15.67
CA ALA A 123 -0.79 -4.73 16.63
C ALA A 123 0.25 -5.39 17.57
N ALA A 124 0.54 -6.67 17.41
CA ALA A 124 1.58 -7.32 18.19
C ALA A 124 2.96 -6.72 17.86
N PRO A 125 3.81 -6.43 18.87
CA PRO A 125 5.04 -5.65 18.70
C PRO A 125 6.13 -6.30 17.84
N THR A 126 5.88 -7.42 17.25
CA THR A 126 6.82 -8.15 16.40
C THR A 126 6.73 -7.81 14.90
N LEU A 127 5.85 -6.89 14.50
CA LEU A 127 5.60 -6.55 13.09
C LEU A 127 6.09 -5.15 12.67
N TRP A 128 6.66 -4.34 13.62
CA TRP A 128 7.16 -2.98 13.33
C TRP A 128 8.53 -2.75 13.92
#